data_b11f922ad8b99de4d28b55ef0cfdac66
#
_entry.id   b11f922ad8b99de4d28b55ef0cfdac66
#
_cell.length_a   1.000
_cell.length_b   1.000
_cell.length_c   1.000
_cell.angle_alpha   90.00
_cell.angle_beta   90.00
_cell.angle_gamma   90.00
#
_symmetry.space_group_name_H-M   'P 1'
#
loop_
_entity.id
_entity.type
_entity.pdbx_description
1 polymer ?
#
loop_
_entity_poly.entity_id
_entity_poly.type
_entity_poly.pdbx_seq_one_letter_code
_entity_poly.pdbx_strand_id
1 'polypeptide(L)'
;MLSIKGGVGKSTIALTTALELTEMGRNVLLIDRDLLGYSSQLAGIRGKGLLASVVEGGNGGNYISEIKRGGTLTILKFYGDGLRFRKDIEAIHERLELRRELRLKYTRILSRKKFDYVIVDNPPLVHPRDEAVKHELDLFRDVYPDKPIRRIYVTDPLKYNLEETIDYLRVVESLSQGGERPMALVINMVPPPLSVGPFSEVINEAKLIDSKMGIVVVPFVEQLFQYSGEIDCIPRLEQIRRFATAIGGGTSYDIVL
;
A
#
# COMPACT_ATOMS: atom_id res chain seq x y z
N MET A 1 -0.57 2.43 -1.72
CA MET A 1 -0.27 3.50 -0.74
C MET A 1 1.07 4.14 -1.06
N LEU A 2 1.21 5.43 -0.86
CA LEU A 2 2.34 6.26 -1.28
C LEU A 2 2.87 7.10 -0.10
N SER A 3 4.14 7.44 -0.09
CA SER A 3 4.77 8.33 0.88
C SER A 3 6.06 8.93 0.31
N ILE A 4 6.49 10.06 0.85
CA ILE A 4 7.75 10.72 0.44
C ILE A 4 8.98 10.08 1.09
N LYS A 5 8.82 9.43 2.24
CA LYS A 5 9.93 8.82 3.00
C LYS A 5 9.55 7.51 3.67
N GLY A 6 10.56 6.77 4.12
CA GLY A 6 10.39 5.60 5.00
C GLY A 6 10.04 6.02 6.44
N GLY A 7 9.47 5.11 7.19
CA GLY A 7 9.19 5.30 8.63
C GLY A 7 7.91 6.05 8.97
N VAL A 8 7.15 6.57 8.00
CA VAL A 8 5.85 7.25 8.27
C VAL A 8 4.70 6.30 8.62
N GLY A 9 4.95 5.00 8.72
CA GLY A 9 3.95 3.99 9.07
C GLY A 9 3.08 3.52 7.90
N LYS A 10 3.48 3.77 6.65
CA LYS A 10 2.72 3.38 5.45
C LYS A 10 2.38 1.88 5.43
N SER A 11 3.35 1.00 5.68
CA SER A 11 3.15 -0.46 5.71
C SER A 11 2.21 -0.90 6.83
N THR A 12 2.28 -0.24 8.00
CA THR A 12 1.35 -0.47 9.12
C THR A 12 -0.08 -0.08 8.73
N ILE A 13 -0.26 1.09 8.10
CA ILE A 13 -1.58 1.55 7.61
C ILE A 13 -2.10 0.60 6.52
N ALA A 14 -1.25 0.16 5.59
CA ALA A 14 -1.63 -0.78 4.54
C ALA A 14 -2.13 -2.12 5.13
N LEU A 15 -1.35 -2.69 6.03
CA LEU A 15 -1.65 -3.98 6.66
C LEU A 15 -2.91 -3.89 7.54
N THR A 16 -3.00 -2.88 8.42
CA THR A 16 -4.17 -2.75 9.31
C THR A 16 -5.45 -2.45 8.54
N THR A 17 -5.40 -1.64 7.47
CA THR A 17 -6.54 -1.43 6.56
C THR A 17 -6.96 -2.75 5.88
N ALA A 18 -5.99 -3.54 5.39
CA ALA A 18 -6.26 -4.84 4.78
C ALA A 18 -6.93 -5.81 5.76
N LEU A 19 -6.48 -5.84 7.00
CA LEU A 19 -7.05 -6.66 8.06
C LEU A 19 -8.49 -6.24 8.40
N GLU A 20 -8.76 -4.94 8.54
CA GLU A 20 -10.11 -4.43 8.82
C GLU A 20 -11.09 -4.80 7.68
N LEU A 21 -10.70 -4.58 6.41
CA LEU A 21 -11.52 -4.99 5.27
C LEU A 21 -11.79 -6.50 5.26
N THR A 22 -10.80 -7.31 5.64
CA THR A 22 -10.94 -8.77 5.71
C THR A 22 -11.91 -9.18 6.81
N GLU A 23 -11.89 -8.54 7.97
CA GLU A 23 -12.86 -8.76 9.05
C GLU A 23 -14.30 -8.40 8.65
N MET A 24 -14.44 -7.44 7.73
CA MET A 24 -15.72 -7.10 7.10
C MET A 24 -16.17 -8.11 6.01
N GLY A 25 -15.52 -9.27 5.91
CA GLY A 25 -15.86 -10.34 4.96
C GLY A 25 -15.30 -10.15 3.55
N ARG A 26 -14.36 -9.21 3.33
CA ARG A 26 -13.80 -8.95 2.02
C ARG A 26 -12.58 -9.84 1.72
N ASN A 27 -12.42 -10.23 0.47
CA ASN A 27 -11.22 -10.88 -0.02
C ASN A 27 -10.22 -9.81 -0.45
N VAL A 28 -9.11 -9.70 0.27
CA VAL A 28 -8.11 -8.65 0.08
C VAL A 28 -6.79 -9.27 -0.36
N LEU A 29 -6.17 -8.70 -1.38
CA LEU A 29 -4.77 -8.95 -1.72
C LEU A 29 -3.93 -7.75 -1.26
N LEU A 30 -2.99 -7.99 -0.37
CA LEU A 30 -1.95 -7.01 0.01
C LEU A 30 -0.66 -7.38 -0.71
N ILE A 31 -0.22 -6.50 -1.60
CA ILE A 31 1.05 -6.62 -2.31
C ILE A 31 2.09 -5.82 -1.55
N ASP A 32 2.97 -6.52 -0.87
CA ASP A 32 4.05 -5.95 -0.08
C ASP A 32 5.27 -5.69 -0.97
N ARG A 33 5.45 -4.42 -1.34
CA ARG A 33 6.58 -3.91 -2.13
C ARG A 33 7.59 -3.16 -1.26
N ASP A 34 7.44 -3.23 0.06
CA ASP A 34 8.46 -2.70 0.96
C ASP A 34 9.78 -3.47 0.80
N LEU A 35 10.90 -2.74 0.77
CA LEU A 35 12.22 -3.34 0.53
C LEU A 35 12.65 -4.28 1.65
N LEU A 36 12.11 -4.12 2.84
CA LEU A 36 12.35 -4.98 4.00
C LEU A 36 11.23 -6.02 4.20
N GLY A 37 10.08 -5.82 3.52
CA GLY A 37 8.96 -6.74 3.55
C GLY A 37 8.26 -6.82 4.91
N TYR A 38 7.93 -5.67 5.51
CA TYR A 38 7.35 -5.61 6.85
C TYR A 38 6.07 -6.45 6.99
N SER A 39 5.09 -6.23 6.11
CA SER A 39 3.82 -6.98 6.15
C SER A 39 4.03 -8.48 5.93
N SER A 40 4.94 -8.82 5.02
CA SER A 40 5.32 -10.21 4.73
C SER A 40 5.98 -10.89 5.92
N GLN A 41 6.84 -10.17 6.64
CA GLN A 41 7.52 -10.69 7.82
C GLN A 41 6.52 -11.01 8.94
N LEU A 42 5.56 -10.11 9.21
CA LEU A 42 4.50 -10.33 10.20
C LEU A 42 3.58 -11.49 9.80
N ALA A 43 3.37 -11.69 8.49
CA ALA A 43 2.60 -12.83 7.96
C ALA A 43 3.38 -14.15 7.92
N GLY A 44 4.58 -14.20 8.49
CA GLY A 44 5.41 -15.40 8.56
C GLY A 44 6.08 -15.80 7.24
N ILE A 45 6.10 -14.95 6.23
CA ILE A 45 6.80 -15.22 4.96
C ILE A 45 8.29 -15.01 5.15
N ARG A 46 9.03 -16.11 5.30
CA ARG A 46 10.49 -16.11 5.51
C ARG A 46 11.28 -16.34 4.22
N GLY A 47 10.60 -16.80 3.16
CA GLY A 47 11.19 -17.05 1.84
C GLY A 47 11.49 -15.77 1.07
N LYS A 48 12.07 -15.96 -0.13
CA LYS A 48 12.32 -14.88 -1.08
C LYS A 48 11.01 -14.31 -1.62
N GLY A 49 11.01 -13.05 -2.00
CA GLY A 49 9.89 -12.41 -2.69
C GLY A 49 9.70 -12.94 -4.11
N LEU A 50 8.58 -12.58 -4.72
CA LEU A 50 8.22 -13.00 -6.08
C LEU A 50 9.33 -12.64 -7.09
N LEU A 51 9.84 -11.40 -7.02
CA LEU A 51 10.85 -10.90 -7.96
C LEU A 51 12.12 -11.74 -7.89
N ALA A 52 12.66 -11.93 -6.68
CA ALA A 52 13.87 -12.75 -6.46
C ALA A 52 13.65 -14.21 -6.87
N SER A 53 12.46 -14.76 -6.63
CA SER A 53 12.12 -16.14 -7.02
C SER A 53 12.07 -16.32 -8.54
N VAL A 54 11.66 -15.29 -9.28
CA VAL A 54 11.68 -15.30 -10.76
C VAL A 54 13.11 -15.26 -11.27
N VAL A 55 13.93 -14.35 -10.75
CA VAL A 55 15.34 -14.19 -11.20
C VAL A 55 16.16 -15.45 -10.97
N GLU A 56 15.90 -16.20 -9.91
CA GLU A 56 16.63 -17.44 -9.59
C GLU A 56 16.05 -18.71 -10.24
N GLY A 57 14.94 -18.58 -10.99
CA GLY A 57 14.31 -19.73 -11.63
C GLY A 57 13.66 -20.73 -10.68
N GLY A 58 13.33 -20.30 -9.46
CA GLY A 58 12.70 -21.15 -8.46
C GLY A 58 11.22 -21.46 -8.75
N ASN A 59 10.87 -22.76 -8.81
CA ASN A 59 9.48 -23.19 -9.05
C ASN A 59 8.61 -23.24 -7.80
N GLY A 60 9.13 -22.97 -6.61
CA GLY A 60 8.44 -23.08 -5.33
C GLY A 60 8.79 -21.95 -4.38
N GLY A 61 8.20 -20.77 -4.57
CA GLY A 61 8.43 -19.66 -3.65
C GLY A 61 7.31 -19.55 -2.61
N ASN A 62 7.66 -19.65 -1.33
CA ASN A 62 6.77 -19.29 -0.21
C ASN A 62 6.69 -17.77 -0.06
N TYR A 63 6.29 -17.07 -1.14
CA TYR A 63 6.11 -15.61 -1.16
C TYR A 63 4.65 -15.19 -0.96
N ILE A 64 3.76 -16.13 -0.63
CA ILE A 64 2.34 -15.87 -0.35
C ILE A 64 1.97 -16.46 1.00
N SER A 65 1.21 -15.70 1.79
CA SER A 65 0.54 -16.16 3.00
C SER A 65 -0.95 -15.84 2.91
N GLU A 66 -1.80 -16.69 3.46
CA GLU A 66 -3.24 -16.49 3.53
C GLU A 66 -3.73 -16.56 4.97
N ILE A 67 -4.48 -15.53 5.37
CA ILE A 67 -5.07 -15.40 6.70
C ILE A 67 -6.59 -15.35 6.51
N LYS A 68 -7.29 -16.29 7.13
CA LYS A 68 -8.75 -16.36 7.11
C LYS A 68 -9.33 -15.68 8.35
N ARG A 69 -10.28 -14.78 8.11
CA ARG A 69 -11.10 -14.13 9.14
C ARG A 69 -12.54 -14.10 8.63
N GLY A 70 -13.29 -13.00 8.69
CA GLY A 70 -14.58 -12.88 8.02
C GLY A 70 -14.48 -13.12 6.50
N GLY A 71 -13.41 -12.62 5.88
CA GLY A 71 -12.97 -12.89 4.52
C GLY A 71 -11.60 -13.57 4.47
N THR A 72 -10.83 -13.29 3.41
CA THR A 72 -9.45 -13.79 3.27
C THR A 72 -8.49 -12.66 2.96
N LEU A 73 -7.44 -12.49 3.77
CA LEU A 73 -6.29 -11.67 3.44
C LEU A 73 -5.22 -12.55 2.80
N THR A 74 -4.86 -12.24 1.56
CA THR A 74 -3.71 -12.81 0.87
C THR A 74 -2.60 -11.78 0.88
N ILE A 75 -1.44 -12.13 1.40
CA ILE A 75 -0.25 -11.28 1.41
C ILE A 75 0.75 -11.83 0.41
N LEU A 76 1.14 -11.00 -0.55
CA LEU A 76 2.17 -11.29 -1.54
C LEU A 76 3.43 -10.51 -1.19
N LYS A 77 4.50 -11.21 -0.81
CA LYS A 77 5.85 -10.64 -0.75
C LYS A 77 6.36 -10.43 -2.18
N PHE A 78 6.33 -9.19 -2.64
CA PHE A 78 6.78 -8.87 -4.00
C PHE A 78 8.30 -8.63 -4.03
N TYR A 79 8.79 -7.79 -3.12
CA TYR A 79 10.20 -7.53 -2.85
C TYR A 79 10.62 -8.12 -1.50
N GLY A 80 11.23 -7.32 -0.63
CA GLY A 80 11.54 -7.68 0.75
C GLY A 80 12.81 -8.51 0.91
N ASP A 81 13.72 -8.44 -0.06
CA ASP A 81 14.99 -9.18 -0.06
C ASP A 81 16.21 -8.24 0.02
N GLY A 82 16.00 -7.03 0.53
CA GLY A 82 17.03 -6.05 0.81
C GLY A 82 17.73 -5.52 -0.45
N LEU A 83 19.06 -5.41 -0.38
CA LEU A 83 19.87 -4.74 -1.42
C LEU A 83 19.85 -5.43 -2.80
N ARG A 84 19.49 -6.72 -2.86
CA ARG A 84 19.43 -7.45 -4.13
C ARG A 84 18.34 -6.92 -5.08
N PHE A 85 17.34 -6.21 -4.56
CA PHE A 85 16.23 -5.62 -5.29
C PHE A 85 16.68 -4.90 -6.59
N ARG A 86 17.76 -4.10 -6.54
CA ARG A 86 18.25 -3.38 -7.73
C ARG A 86 18.72 -4.34 -8.82
N LYS A 87 19.52 -5.34 -8.46
CA LYS A 87 20.01 -6.36 -9.39
C LYS A 87 18.87 -7.20 -9.97
N ASP A 88 17.87 -7.52 -9.15
CA ASP A 88 16.73 -8.31 -9.60
C ASP A 88 15.87 -7.51 -10.60
N ILE A 89 15.64 -6.22 -10.35
CA ILE A 89 14.95 -5.34 -11.31
C ILE A 89 15.74 -5.22 -12.63
N GLU A 90 17.04 -4.95 -12.58
CA GLU A 90 17.90 -4.90 -13.77
C GLU A 90 17.80 -6.19 -14.56
N ALA A 91 17.93 -7.35 -13.92
CA ALA A 91 17.80 -8.64 -14.58
C ALA A 91 16.44 -8.83 -15.27
N ILE A 92 15.34 -8.42 -14.62
CA ILE A 92 14.00 -8.45 -15.23
C ILE A 92 13.91 -7.51 -16.44
N HIS A 93 14.53 -6.33 -16.37
CA HIS A 93 14.52 -5.38 -17.48
C HIS A 93 15.36 -5.85 -18.69
N GLU A 94 16.48 -6.50 -18.45
CA GLU A 94 17.39 -6.96 -19.49
C GLU A 94 16.95 -8.26 -20.16
N ARG A 95 16.26 -9.16 -19.43
CA ARG A 95 15.92 -10.50 -19.90
C ARG A 95 14.43 -10.67 -20.16
N LEU A 96 14.09 -10.84 -21.42
CA LEU A 96 12.69 -10.98 -21.87
C LEU A 96 12.01 -12.22 -21.27
N GLU A 97 12.73 -13.32 -21.09
CA GLU A 97 12.21 -14.55 -20.48
C GLU A 97 11.81 -14.33 -19.00
N LEU A 98 12.62 -13.61 -18.21
CA LEU A 98 12.32 -13.31 -16.83
C LEU A 98 11.10 -12.36 -16.73
N ARG A 99 11.01 -11.41 -17.65
CA ARG A 99 9.85 -10.50 -17.73
C ARG A 99 8.56 -11.27 -18.04
N ARG A 100 8.62 -12.23 -18.97
CA ARG A 100 7.49 -13.11 -19.29
C ARG A 100 7.11 -14.00 -18.11
N GLU A 101 8.07 -14.55 -17.41
CA GLU A 101 7.83 -15.38 -16.23
C GLU A 101 7.22 -14.58 -15.08
N LEU A 102 7.74 -13.38 -14.79
CA LEU A 102 7.15 -12.46 -13.81
C LEU A 102 5.70 -12.15 -14.18
N ARG A 103 5.43 -11.80 -15.43
CA ARG A 103 4.08 -11.57 -15.93
C ARG A 103 3.16 -12.77 -15.68
N LEU A 104 3.58 -13.96 -16.06
CA LEU A 104 2.80 -15.19 -15.89
C LEU A 104 2.48 -15.47 -14.40
N LYS A 105 3.49 -15.41 -13.53
CA LYS A 105 3.32 -15.65 -12.10
C LYS A 105 2.44 -14.59 -11.46
N TYR A 106 2.67 -13.32 -11.77
CA TYR A 106 1.91 -12.19 -11.20
C TYR A 106 0.44 -12.23 -11.66
N THR A 107 0.19 -12.41 -12.97
CA THR A 107 -1.16 -12.58 -13.52
C THR A 107 -1.90 -13.76 -12.86
N ARG A 108 -1.20 -14.91 -12.67
CA ARG A 108 -1.78 -16.07 -11.98
C ARG A 108 -2.19 -15.76 -10.53
N ILE A 109 -1.39 -14.95 -9.82
CA ILE A 109 -1.71 -14.52 -8.45
C ILE A 109 -2.94 -13.62 -8.45
N LEU A 110 -2.97 -12.60 -9.32
CA LEU A 110 -4.10 -11.68 -9.45
C LEU A 110 -5.40 -12.39 -9.83
N SER A 111 -5.32 -13.44 -10.65
CA SER A 111 -6.47 -14.21 -11.13
C SER A 111 -6.82 -15.42 -10.26
N ARG A 112 -6.06 -15.71 -9.21
CA ARG A 112 -6.23 -16.92 -8.36
C ARG A 112 -7.61 -17.02 -7.74
N LYS A 113 -8.16 -15.88 -7.35
CA LYS A 113 -9.51 -15.70 -6.83
C LYS A 113 -10.00 -14.29 -7.11
N LYS A 114 -11.30 -14.08 -6.97
CA LYS A 114 -11.86 -12.72 -7.07
C LYS A 114 -11.51 -11.95 -5.82
N PHE A 115 -10.62 -10.98 -5.93
CA PHE A 115 -10.33 -10.03 -4.87
C PHE A 115 -11.30 -8.85 -4.93
N ASP A 116 -11.85 -8.46 -3.79
CA ASP A 116 -12.66 -7.25 -3.66
C ASP A 116 -11.75 -6.01 -3.67
N TYR A 117 -10.60 -6.13 -3.00
CA TYR A 117 -9.59 -5.07 -2.89
C TYR A 117 -8.18 -5.61 -3.16
N VAL A 118 -7.40 -4.81 -3.86
CA VAL A 118 -5.95 -5.01 -4.01
C VAL A 118 -5.27 -3.77 -3.42
N ILE A 119 -4.52 -3.96 -2.35
CA ILE A 119 -3.76 -2.91 -1.67
C ILE A 119 -2.29 -3.09 -2.04
N VAL A 120 -1.66 -2.02 -2.54
CA VAL A 120 -0.22 -2.04 -2.85
C VAL A 120 0.49 -1.15 -1.85
N ASP A 121 1.38 -1.74 -1.07
CA ASP A 121 2.30 -1.03 -0.18
C ASP A 121 3.61 -0.76 -0.93
N ASN A 122 3.77 0.47 -1.42
CA ASN A 122 4.90 0.86 -2.26
C ASN A 122 6.13 1.28 -1.45
N PRO A 123 7.35 1.21 -2.00
CA PRO A 123 8.50 1.95 -1.47
C PRO A 123 8.21 3.45 -1.40
N PRO A 124 8.99 4.24 -0.65
CA PRO A 124 8.85 5.69 -0.68
C PRO A 124 9.21 6.26 -2.07
N LEU A 125 8.69 7.45 -2.37
CA LEU A 125 8.96 8.23 -3.59
C LEU A 125 8.70 7.50 -4.91
N VAL A 126 7.72 6.59 -4.93
CA VAL A 126 7.32 5.92 -6.17
C VAL A 126 6.71 6.91 -7.15
N HIS A 127 7.24 6.94 -8.35
CA HIS A 127 6.76 7.81 -9.40
C HIS A 127 5.93 7.02 -10.43
N PRO A 128 4.77 7.52 -10.89
CA PRO A 128 3.90 6.80 -11.85
C PRO A 128 4.57 6.46 -13.18
N ARG A 129 5.63 7.21 -13.55
CA ARG A 129 6.41 6.99 -14.77
C ARG A 129 7.58 6.01 -14.60
N ASP A 130 7.83 5.54 -13.38
CA ASP A 130 8.85 4.52 -13.15
C ASP A 130 8.45 3.27 -13.93
N GLU A 131 9.36 2.74 -14.74
CA GLU A 131 9.07 1.59 -15.63
C GLU A 131 8.55 0.37 -14.87
N ALA A 132 9.12 0.08 -13.69
CA ALA A 132 8.67 -1.01 -12.84
C ALA A 132 7.22 -0.82 -12.39
N VAL A 133 6.84 0.40 -12.00
CA VAL A 133 5.47 0.75 -11.57
C VAL A 133 4.51 0.65 -12.74
N LYS A 134 4.88 1.25 -13.88
CA LYS A 134 4.07 1.23 -15.09
C LYS A 134 3.79 -0.20 -15.56
N HIS A 135 4.83 -1.04 -15.62
CA HIS A 135 4.69 -2.44 -16.03
C HIS A 135 3.71 -3.20 -15.13
N GLU A 136 3.78 -3.02 -13.83
CA GLU A 136 2.86 -3.69 -12.89
C GLU A 136 1.44 -3.15 -12.97
N LEU A 137 1.27 -1.84 -13.15
CA LEU A 137 -0.05 -1.23 -13.35
C LEU A 137 -0.69 -1.73 -14.65
N ASP A 138 0.09 -1.89 -15.72
CA ASP A 138 -0.40 -2.44 -16.98
C ASP A 138 -0.87 -3.90 -16.80
N LEU A 139 -0.09 -4.73 -16.08
CA LEU A 139 -0.51 -6.09 -15.73
C LEU A 139 -1.78 -6.11 -14.87
N PHE A 140 -1.89 -5.20 -13.92
CA PHE A 140 -3.09 -5.08 -13.11
C PHE A 140 -4.32 -4.70 -13.95
N ARG A 141 -4.17 -3.74 -14.88
CA ARG A 141 -5.24 -3.34 -15.79
C ARG A 141 -5.65 -4.45 -16.76
N ASP A 142 -4.71 -5.26 -17.22
CA ASP A 142 -4.99 -6.43 -18.06
C ASP A 142 -5.92 -7.43 -17.34
N VAL A 143 -5.76 -7.61 -16.03
CA VAL A 143 -6.57 -8.54 -15.21
C VAL A 143 -7.86 -7.90 -14.71
N TYR A 144 -7.81 -6.61 -14.39
CA TYR A 144 -8.90 -5.84 -13.79
C TYR A 144 -9.16 -4.52 -14.53
N PRO A 145 -9.62 -4.56 -15.80
CA PRO A 145 -9.76 -3.36 -16.63
C PRO A 145 -10.72 -2.32 -16.05
N ASP A 146 -11.77 -2.77 -15.36
CA ASP A 146 -12.81 -1.90 -14.82
C ASP A 146 -12.58 -1.48 -13.35
N LYS A 147 -11.48 -1.92 -12.72
CA LYS A 147 -11.21 -1.59 -11.33
C LYS A 147 -10.58 -0.19 -11.23
N PRO A 148 -11.17 0.72 -10.45
CA PRO A 148 -10.58 2.04 -10.25
C PRO A 148 -9.31 1.96 -9.41
N ILE A 149 -8.30 2.74 -9.79
CA ILE A 149 -7.08 2.91 -9.00
C ILE A 149 -7.26 4.13 -8.09
N ARG A 150 -7.01 3.95 -6.79
CA ARG A 150 -7.11 4.98 -5.77
C ARG A 150 -5.78 5.11 -5.04
N ARG A 151 -5.31 6.34 -4.86
CA ARG A 151 -4.07 6.62 -4.16
C ARG A 151 -4.35 7.09 -2.75
N ILE A 152 -3.60 6.55 -1.80
CA ILE A 152 -3.62 6.94 -0.40
C ILE A 152 -2.22 7.42 -0.08
N TYR A 153 -2.11 8.67 0.34
CA TYR A 153 -0.86 9.31 0.71
C TYR A 153 -0.69 9.25 2.22
N VAL A 154 0.45 8.81 2.69
CA VAL A 154 0.74 8.66 4.13
C VAL A 154 1.93 9.55 4.49
N THR A 155 1.77 10.38 5.51
CA THR A 155 2.80 11.27 6.05
C THR A 155 2.78 11.25 7.57
N ASP A 156 3.79 11.80 8.21
CA ASP A 156 3.80 12.11 9.64
C ASP A 156 3.45 13.60 9.89
N PRO A 157 3.24 14.04 11.14
CA PRO A 157 2.75 15.38 11.45
C PRO A 157 3.83 16.48 11.39
N LEU A 158 5.07 16.18 10.99
CA LEU A 158 6.11 17.18 10.89
C LEU A 158 5.83 18.13 9.73
N LYS A 159 5.86 19.44 9.98
CA LYS A 159 5.50 20.48 9.02
C LYS A 159 6.20 20.29 7.67
N TYR A 160 7.51 20.10 7.67
CA TYR A 160 8.27 19.86 6.45
C TYR A 160 7.78 18.65 5.66
N ASN A 161 7.46 17.54 6.35
CA ASN A 161 6.98 16.33 5.68
C ASN A 161 5.57 16.49 5.13
N LEU A 162 4.74 17.29 5.78
CA LEU A 162 3.40 17.64 5.29
C LEU A 162 3.49 18.45 3.98
N GLU A 163 4.32 19.50 3.96
CA GLU A 163 4.55 20.34 2.79
C GLU A 163 5.09 19.52 1.61
N GLU A 164 6.15 18.77 1.82
CA GLU A 164 6.73 17.88 0.79
C GLU A 164 5.74 16.80 0.30
N THR A 165 4.86 16.31 1.18
CA THR A 165 3.83 15.35 0.78
C THR A 165 2.80 16.00 -0.14
N ILE A 166 2.42 17.24 0.09
CA ILE A 166 1.52 17.98 -0.79
C ILE A 166 2.17 18.21 -2.17
N ASP A 167 3.44 18.59 -2.21
CA ASP A 167 4.15 18.78 -3.47
C ASP A 167 4.28 17.47 -4.26
N TYR A 168 4.62 16.38 -3.58
CA TYR A 168 4.63 15.05 -4.18
C TYR A 168 3.25 14.64 -4.71
N LEU A 169 2.19 14.91 -3.95
CA LEU A 169 0.80 14.64 -4.34
C LEU A 169 0.44 15.44 -5.61
N ARG A 170 0.76 16.74 -5.68
CA ARG A 170 0.56 17.57 -6.88
C ARG A 170 1.24 16.96 -8.11
N VAL A 171 2.50 16.56 -7.97
CA VAL A 171 3.25 15.93 -9.07
C VAL A 171 2.60 14.64 -9.52
N VAL A 172 2.29 13.72 -8.58
CA VAL A 172 1.72 12.41 -8.90
C VAL A 172 0.35 12.56 -9.56
N GLU A 173 -0.52 13.44 -9.02
CA GLU A 173 -1.87 13.61 -9.56
C GLU A 173 -1.88 14.35 -10.90
N SER A 174 -0.91 15.23 -11.16
CA SER A 174 -0.75 15.86 -12.48
C SER A 174 -0.42 14.86 -13.60
N LEU A 175 0.12 13.72 -13.25
CA LEU A 175 0.51 12.63 -14.16
C LEU A 175 -0.54 11.52 -14.26
N SER A 176 -1.64 11.64 -13.51
CA SER A 176 -2.70 10.63 -13.45
C SER A 176 -3.45 10.50 -14.76
N GLN A 177 -3.79 9.26 -15.12
CA GLN A 177 -4.51 8.96 -16.35
C GLN A 177 -5.84 8.24 -16.03
N GLY A 178 -6.86 8.56 -16.79
CA GLY A 178 -8.07 7.74 -16.98
C GLY A 178 -8.71 7.12 -15.72
N GLY A 179 -9.27 7.92 -14.81
CA GLY A 179 -10.05 7.43 -13.66
C GLY A 179 -9.22 7.10 -12.40
N GLU A 180 -7.91 7.30 -12.46
CA GLU A 180 -7.05 7.28 -11.28
C GLU A 180 -7.22 8.60 -10.51
N ARG A 181 -7.31 8.54 -9.20
CA ARG A 181 -7.43 9.74 -8.36
C ARG A 181 -6.98 9.51 -6.93
N PRO A 182 -6.64 10.58 -6.19
CA PRO A 182 -6.39 10.47 -4.77
C PRO A 182 -7.68 10.06 -4.03
N MET A 183 -7.52 9.27 -2.99
CA MET A 183 -8.60 8.83 -2.10
C MET A 183 -8.48 9.48 -0.74
N ALA A 184 -7.27 9.48 -0.17
CA ALA A 184 -7.02 9.98 1.17
C ALA A 184 -5.61 10.53 1.36
N LEU A 185 -5.51 11.53 2.24
CA LEU A 185 -4.30 11.92 2.93
C LEU A 185 -4.38 11.40 4.36
N VAL A 186 -3.45 10.53 4.75
CA VAL A 186 -3.34 9.97 6.11
C VAL A 186 -2.19 10.68 6.82
N ILE A 187 -2.52 11.46 7.85
CA ILE A 187 -1.55 12.08 8.75
C ILE A 187 -1.40 11.15 9.95
N ASN A 188 -0.33 10.39 9.96
CA ASN A 188 -0.08 9.33 10.93
C ASN A 188 0.83 9.81 12.07
N MET A 189 0.84 9.08 13.18
CA MET A 189 1.68 9.35 14.35
C MET A 189 1.45 10.73 14.98
N VAL A 190 0.21 11.20 14.97
CA VAL A 190 -0.14 12.50 15.57
C VAL A 190 -0.13 12.39 17.09
N PRO A 191 0.65 13.24 17.80
CA PRO A 191 0.64 13.26 19.25
C PRO A 191 -0.74 13.65 19.79
N PRO A 192 -1.18 13.12 20.96
CA PRO A 192 -2.38 13.57 21.60
C PRO A 192 -2.26 15.01 22.16
N PRO A 193 -3.38 15.77 22.25
CA PRO A 193 -4.72 15.40 21.83
C PRO A 193 -4.90 15.45 20.31
N LEU A 194 -5.66 14.51 19.75
CA LEU A 194 -5.97 14.52 18.32
C LEU A 194 -6.75 15.78 17.95
N SER A 195 -6.25 16.52 16.99
CA SER A 195 -6.89 17.72 16.46
C SER A 195 -6.52 17.93 15.00
N VAL A 196 -7.43 18.47 14.21
CA VAL A 196 -7.19 18.85 12.81
C VAL A 196 -6.68 20.30 12.67
N GLY A 197 -6.88 21.13 13.68
CA GLY A 197 -6.50 22.55 13.65
C GLY A 197 -5.07 22.81 13.16
N PRO A 198 -4.05 22.12 13.72
CA PRO A 198 -2.66 22.29 13.28
C PRO A 198 -2.41 21.93 11.82
N PHE A 199 -3.29 21.17 11.18
CA PHE A 199 -3.16 20.68 9.80
C PHE A 199 -4.08 21.40 8.81
N SER A 200 -4.81 22.44 9.24
CA SER A 200 -5.84 23.12 8.42
C SER A 200 -5.29 23.63 7.09
N GLU A 201 -4.10 24.18 7.06
CA GLU A 201 -3.46 24.68 5.83
C GLU A 201 -3.21 23.52 4.85
N VAL A 202 -2.56 22.46 5.30
CA VAL A 202 -2.25 21.25 4.50
C VAL A 202 -3.52 20.55 4.03
N ILE A 203 -4.55 20.50 4.87
CA ILE A 203 -5.87 19.95 4.51
C ILE A 203 -6.50 20.76 3.39
N ASN A 204 -6.47 22.09 3.51
CA ASN A 204 -7.01 22.98 2.46
C ASN A 204 -6.26 22.79 1.15
N GLU A 205 -4.93 22.72 1.15
CA GLU A 205 -4.15 22.48 -0.04
C GLU A 205 -4.44 21.10 -0.68
N ALA A 206 -4.56 20.05 0.14
CA ALA A 206 -4.97 18.74 -0.33
C ALA A 206 -6.36 18.76 -0.99
N LYS A 207 -7.32 19.46 -0.39
CA LYS A 207 -8.67 19.64 -0.93
C LYS A 207 -8.72 20.48 -2.21
N LEU A 208 -7.76 21.40 -2.41
CA LEU A 208 -7.63 22.12 -3.68
C LEU A 208 -7.19 21.23 -4.84
N ILE A 209 -6.44 20.15 -4.55
CA ILE A 209 -6.02 19.18 -5.58
C ILE A 209 -7.18 18.24 -5.93
N ASP A 210 -7.87 17.70 -4.95
CA ASP A 210 -9.13 16.95 -5.13
C ASP A 210 -10.07 17.18 -3.93
N SER A 211 -11.17 17.89 -4.16
CA SER A 211 -12.16 18.22 -3.12
C SER A 211 -12.81 16.99 -2.47
N LYS A 212 -12.74 15.83 -3.12
CA LYS A 212 -13.30 14.57 -2.61
C LYS A 212 -12.30 13.74 -1.83
N MET A 213 -11.03 14.16 -1.75
CA MET A 213 -10.02 13.45 -0.99
C MET A 213 -10.35 13.48 0.50
N GLY A 214 -10.44 12.33 1.14
CA GLY A 214 -10.64 12.21 2.58
C GLY A 214 -9.36 12.51 3.37
N ILE A 215 -9.52 12.96 4.60
CA ILE A 215 -8.41 13.18 5.54
C ILE A 215 -8.56 12.19 6.69
N VAL A 216 -7.48 11.49 7.03
CA VAL A 216 -7.45 10.54 8.14
C VAL A 216 -6.32 10.94 9.08
N VAL A 217 -6.67 11.24 10.32
CA VAL A 217 -5.69 11.59 11.36
C VAL A 217 -5.54 10.42 12.32
N VAL A 218 -4.35 9.84 12.36
CA VAL A 218 -4.07 8.63 13.13
C VAL A 218 -3.14 8.97 14.29
N PRO A 219 -3.50 8.59 15.55
CA PRO A 219 -2.67 8.89 16.71
C PRO A 219 -1.32 8.14 16.66
N PHE A 220 -0.33 8.71 17.35
CA PHE A 220 0.86 7.96 17.72
C PHE A 220 0.47 6.90 18.76
N VAL A 221 0.75 5.65 18.46
CA VAL A 221 0.50 4.51 19.36
C VAL A 221 1.81 3.78 19.57
N GLU A 222 2.31 3.84 20.79
CA GLU A 222 3.61 3.27 21.16
C GLU A 222 3.71 1.78 20.82
N GLN A 223 2.63 1.02 21.04
CA GLN A 223 2.58 -0.42 20.74
C GLN A 223 2.74 -0.75 19.25
N LEU A 224 2.43 0.21 18.35
CA LEU A 224 2.64 0.06 16.91
C LEU A 224 4.04 0.50 16.47
N PHE A 225 4.69 1.31 17.29
CA PHE A 225 6.05 1.76 16.98
C PHE A 225 7.00 0.57 17.06
N GLN A 226 7.66 0.27 15.94
CA GLN A 226 8.56 -0.89 15.80
C GLN A 226 7.87 -2.23 16.14
N TYR A 227 6.56 -2.37 15.92
CA TYR A 227 5.85 -3.61 16.13
C TYR A 227 6.46 -4.76 15.33
N SER A 228 6.80 -5.84 15.99
CA SER A 228 7.41 -7.05 15.41
C SER A 228 6.77 -8.36 15.90
N GLY A 229 5.61 -8.24 16.54
CA GLY A 229 4.83 -9.38 17.04
C GLY A 229 4.09 -10.16 15.95
N GLU A 230 3.16 -11.00 16.36
CA GLU A 230 2.32 -11.77 15.45
C GLU A 230 1.28 -10.86 14.77
N ILE A 231 0.97 -11.16 13.50
CA ILE A 231 0.00 -10.36 12.72
C ILE A 231 -1.38 -10.31 13.37
N ASP A 232 -1.77 -11.37 14.10
CA ASP A 232 -3.06 -11.46 14.79
C ASP A 232 -3.15 -10.57 16.02
N CYS A 233 -2.00 -10.20 16.58
CA CYS A 233 -1.87 -9.37 17.78
C CYS A 233 -1.57 -7.89 17.46
N ILE A 234 -1.53 -7.50 16.19
CA ILE A 234 -1.26 -6.10 15.81
C ILE A 234 -2.35 -5.19 16.38
N PRO A 235 -1.99 -4.11 17.10
CA PRO A 235 -2.97 -3.17 17.64
C PRO A 235 -3.89 -2.59 16.57
N ARG A 236 -5.19 -2.56 16.87
CA ARG A 236 -6.22 -2.02 15.98
C ARG A 236 -6.55 -0.60 16.35
N LEU A 237 -6.68 0.25 15.36
CA LEU A 237 -6.98 1.67 15.53
C LEU A 237 -8.38 1.97 15.03
N GLU A 238 -9.17 2.66 15.85
CA GLU A 238 -10.53 3.06 15.49
C GLU A 238 -10.56 3.91 14.22
N GLN A 239 -9.58 4.79 14.03
CA GLN A 239 -9.44 5.62 12.84
C GLN A 239 -9.27 4.77 11.58
N ILE A 240 -8.48 3.71 11.66
CA ILE A 240 -8.26 2.80 10.52
C ILE A 240 -9.51 1.95 10.28
N ARG A 241 -10.20 1.52 11.31
CA ARG A 241 -11.48 0.81 11.18
C ARG A 241 -12.53 1.67 10.50
N ARG A 242 -12.68 2.94 10.89
CA ARG A 242 -13.59 3.90 10.25
C ARG A 242 -13.19 4.14 8.79
N PHE A 243 -11.91 4.30 8.53
CA PHE A 243 -11.38 4.45 7.17
C PHE A 243 -11.69 3.23 6.29
N ALA A 244 -11.42 2.02 6.78
CA ALA A 244 -11.74 0.77 6.09
C ALA A 244 -13.25 0.61 5.86
N THR A 245 -14.09 1.01 6.84
CA THR A 245 -15.55 1.00 6.72
C THR A 245 -16.01 1.93 5.60
N ALA A 246 -15.45 3.13 5.51
CA ALA A 246 -15.77 4.08 4.43
C ALA A 246 -15.37 3.53 3.05
N ILE A 247 -14.17 2.93 2.95
CA ILE A 247 -13.73 2.25 1.72
C ILE A 247 -14.68 1.09 1.37
N GLY A 248 -14.98 0.22 2.33
CA GLY A 248 -15.78 -0.99 2.15
C GLY A 248 -17.25 -0.72 1.83
N GLY A 249 -17.78 0.37 2.36
CA GLY A 249 -19.16 0.80 2.14
C GLY A 249 -19.35 1.73 0.94
N GLY A 250 -18.27 2.17 0.30
CA GLY A 250 -18.33 3.16 -0.78
C GLY A 250 -18.83 4.53 -0.33
N THR A 251 -18.80 4.80 0.97
CA THR A 251 -19.26 6.06 1.54
C THR A 251 -18.19 7.13 1.44
N SER A 252 -18.62 8.35 1.15
CA SER A 252 -17.74 9.52 1.23
C SER A 252 -17.50 9.87 2.69
N TYR A 253 -16.28 10.24 3.03
CA TYR A 253 -15.91 10.81 4.33
C TYR A 253 -15.07 12.05 4.06
N ASP A 254 -15.20 13.02 4.94
CA ASP A 254 -14.41 14.25 4.83
C ASP A 254 -13.18 14.17 5.75
N ILE A 255 -13.39 13.98 7.04
CA ILE A 255 -12.33 13.85 8.04
C ILE A 255 -12.66 12.69 8.98
N VAL A 256 -11.66 11.85 9.25
CA VAL A 256 -11.69 10.78 10.25
C VAL A 256 -10.65 11.09 11.32
N LEU A 257 -11.13 11.20 12.58
CA LEU A 257 -10.31 11.38 13.79
C LEU A 257 -10.35 10.15 14.66
#